data_4cffa8f104db0a781063e4238223330a
#
_entry.id   4cffa8f104db0a781063e4238223330a
#
_cell.length_a   1.000
_cell.length_b   1.000
_cell.length_c   1.000
_cell.angle_alpha   90.00
_cell.angle_beta   90.00
_cell.angle_gamma   90.00
#
_symmetry.space_group_name_H-M   'P 1'
#
loop_
_entity.id
_entity.type
_entity.pdbx_description
1 polymer ?
#
loop_
_entity_poly.entity_id
_entity_poly.type
_entity_poly.pdbx_seq_one_letter_code
_entity_poly.pdbx_strand_id
1 'polypeptide(L)'
;MNKMWIVLRQEIYALTNRFSFWFGLIGVPLIGFLIFAGVTMINNQQGGQDTSPLEGVGQLFDSPDDTRPQGYTDLSGLIKTFPSDWDTQMMIEFPSESKARAALDAGTISAYYLIPPEYLKSGEVTVYTPTFDLIQSQSQSEALTMLIEYNLLSASPNLFDLQRQPIQAVKPVNLAPAVNGPQREEDNMMTFFLPYGVMMFFYVAILGSSGLLLNSISKEKENRILEVLLVSTKPTELLMGKIAGLGLIGLLQVLIWAISAFLLLRLSGSSFNLPEAYQLPPSLIAWGVLFFVLGYLVYAALMAGVGTLVPNMREASQATTIVILPLIVPLILISALIDSPNSPLSVGLSLFPLTSPTTMMLRLAATDVPLWQILVALALLVVTALLLVRAVSGMFRAQTLLSGQSFKIGLFLKALAGKA
;
A
#
# COMPACT_ATOMS: atom_id res chain seq x y z
N MET A 1 -27.33 -34.20 -8.01
CA MET A 1 -26.18 -33.37 -7.60
C MET A 1 -26.55 -31.92 -7.80
N ASN A 2 -26.39 -31.05 -6.80
CA ASN A 2 -26.80 -29.64 -6.91
C ASN A 2 -25.90 -28.95 -7.95
N LYS A 3 -26.48 -28.34 -9.00
CA LYS A 3 -25.75 -27.73 -10.12
C LYS A 3 -24.76 -26.66 -9.65
N MET A 4 -25.10 -25.97 -8.58
CA MET A 4 -24.21 -25.00 -7.90
C MET A 4 -22.85 -25.65 -7.51
N TRP A 5 -22.89 -26.91 -6.98
CA TRP A 5 -21.66 -27.61 -6.57
C TRP A 5 -20.79 -28.02 -7.75
N ILE A 6 -21.38 -28.34 -8.90
CA ILE A 6 -20.63 -28.64 -10.13
C ILE A 6 -19.88 -27.38 -10.60
N VAL A 7 -20.56 -26.21 -10.62
CA VAL A 7 -19.98 -24.93 -11.00
C VAL A 7 -18.84 -24.57 -10.05
N LEU A 8 -19.05 -24.66 -8.74
CA LEU A 8 -18.03 -24.40 -7.72
C LEU A 8 -16.76 -25.23 -7.97
N ARG A 9 -16.91 -26.54 -8.13
CA ARG A 9 -15.79 -27.45 -8.39
C ARG A 9 -15.04 -27.10 -9.68
N GLN A 10 -15.77 -26.74 -10.72
CA GLN A 10 -15.20 -26.34 -12.01
C GLN A 10 -14.39 -25.06 -11.90
N GLU A 11 -14.87 -24.04 -11.17
CA GLU A 11 -14.14 -22.79 -10.94
C GLU A 11 -12.83 -23.01 -10.17
N ILE A 12 -12.90 -23.81 -9.11
CA ILE A 12 -11.68 -24.17 -8.34
C ILE A 12 -10.67 -24.84 -9.26
N TYR A 13 -11.10 -25.86 -10.02
CA TYR A 13 -10.21 -26.61 -10.91
C TYR A 13 -9.64 -25.73 -12.02
N ALA A 14 -10.45 -24.85 -12.62
CA ALA A 14 -10.02 -23.96 -13.69
C ALA A 14 -8.96 -22.93 -13.24
N LEU A 15 -8.99 -22.51 -11.96
CA LEU A 15 -7.99 -21.59 -11.41
C LEU A 15 -6.75 -22.31 -10.92
N THR A 16 -6.90 -23.39 -10.17
CA THR A 16 -5.75 -24.13 -9.60
C THR A 16 -4.87 -24.74 -10.70
N ASN A 17 -5.41 -24.94 -11.89
CA ASN A 17 -4.65 -25.44 -13.04
C ASN A 17 -3.84 -24.35 -13.78
N ARG A 18 -3.91 -23.08 -13.35
CA ARG A 18 -3.16 -21.98 -13.96
C ARG A 18 -1.91 -21.68 -13.15
N PHE A 19 -0.77 -21.66 -13.81
CA PHE A 19 0.51 -21.27 -13.18
C PHE A 19 0.45 -19.87 -12.55
N SER A 20 -0.19 -18.90 -13.22
CA SER A 20 -0.35 -17.54 -12.71
C SER A 20 -1.09 -17.45 -11.37
N PHE A 21 -1.98 -18.42 -11.06
CA PHE A 21 -2.66 -18.50 -9.77
C PHE A 21 -1.65 -18.83 -8.64
N TRP A 22 -0.81 -19.82 -8.84
CA TRP A 22 0.19 -20.23 -7.85
C TRP A 22 1.24 -19.15 -7.65
N PHE A 23 1.61 -18.44 -8.74
CA PHE A 23 2.51 -17.29 -8.64
C PHE A 23 1.89 -16.16 -7.80
N GLY A 24 0.62 -15.84 -7.97
CA GLY A 24 -0.08 -14.85 -7.14
C GLY A 24 -0.24 -15.31 -5.68
N LEU A 25 -0.50 -16.61 -5.47
CA LEU A 25 -0.74 -17.18 -4.14
C LEU A 25 0.53 -17.24 -3.30
N ILE A 26 1.64 -17.69 -3.88
CA ILE A 26 2.92 -17.94 -3.20
C ILE A 26 3.91 -16.80 -3.44
N GLY A 27 3.82 -16.11 -4.57
CA GLY A 27 4.79 -15.09 -4.98
C GLY A 27 4.87 -13.92 -3.99
N VAL A 28 3.74 -13.43 -3.49
CA VAL A 28 3.72 -12.35 -2.50
C VAL A 28 4.40 -12.75 -1.19
N PRO A 29 4.06 -13.89 -0.54
CA PRO A 29 4.82 -14.41 0.59
C PRO A 29 6.30 -14.64 0.29
N LEU A 30 6.61 -15.21 -0.88
CA LEU A 30 7.99 -15.49 -1.27
C LEU A 30 8.83 -14.21 -1.37
N ILE A 31 8.29 -13.15 -1.96
CA ILE A 31 8.94 -11.84 -2.03
C ILE A 31 9.19 -11.31 -0.61
N GLY A 32 8.21 -11.41 0.28
CA GLY A 32 8.36 -11.04 1.68
C GLY A 32 9.50 -11.81 2.38
N PHE A 33 9.59 -13.11 2.16
CA PHE A 33 10.69 -13.94 2.70
C PHE A 33 12.04 -13.59 2.09
N LEU A 34 12.10 -13.28 0.79
CA LEU A 34 13.35 -12.87 0.12
C LEU A 34 13.85 -11.51 0.63
N ILE A 35 12.95 -10.55 0.78
CA ILE A 35 13.30 -9.23 1.37
C ILE A 35 13.81 -9.43 2.81
N PHE A 36 13.10 -10.23 3.62
CA PHE A 36 13.50 -10.52 4.98
C PHE A 36 14.88 -11.20 5.04
N ALA A 37 15.14 -12.20 4.19
CA ALA A 37 16.43 -12.87 4.12
C ALA A 37 17.55 -11.91 3.67
N GLY A 38 17.26 -10.99 2.73
CA GLY A 38 18.20 -9.96 2.29
C GLY A 38 18.57 -9.01 3.43
N VAL A 39 17.59 -8.50 4.16
CA VAL A 39 17.81 -7.62 5.32
C VAL A 39 18.63 -8.31 6.42
N THR A 40 18.29 -9.57 6.75
CA THR A 40 19.05 -10.32 7.77
C THR A 40 20.49 -10.62 7.33
N MET A 41 20.74 -10.83 6.03
CA MET A 41 22.09 -10.98 5.52
C MET A 41 22.92 -9.70 5.63
N ILE A 42 22.34 -8.54 5.33
CA ILE A 42 22.99 -7.22 5.44
C ILE A 42 23.31 -6.93 6.90
N ASN A 43 22.35 -7.08 7.81
CA ASN A 43 22.56 -6.85 9.24
C ASN A 43 23.66 -7.74 9.85
N ASN A 44 23.75 -8.99 9.42
CA ASN A 44 24.80 -9.90 9.87
C ASN A 44 26.20 -9.53 9.33
N GLN A 45 26.30 -8.84 8.20
CA GLN A 45 27.58 -8.37 7.64
C GLN A 45 28.04 -7.04 8.27
N GLN A 46 27.15 -6.20 8.76
CA GLN A 46 27.46 -4.90 9.33
C GLN A 46 27.73 -4.93 10.86
N GLY A 47 27.93 -6.09 11.47
CA GLY A 47 28.42 -6.20 12.86
C GLY A 47 27.39 -5.84 13.93
N GLY A 48 26.10 -6.04 13.68
CA GLY A 48 25.08 -6.05 14.75
C GLY A 48 24.64 -4.66 15.24
N GLN A 49 24.68 -3.63 14.40
CA GLN A 49 23.88 -2.44 14.67
C GLN A 49 22.39 -2.82 14.49
N ASP A 50 21.58 -2.56 15.52
CA ASP A 50 20.14 -2.80 15.53
C ASP A 50 19.43 -1.82 14.56
N THR A 51 19.65 -1.99 13.25
CA THR A 51 18.88 -1.27 12.23
C THR A 51 17.49 -1.88 12.16
N SER A 52 16.47 -1.03 12.16
CA SER A 52 15.09 -1.52 12.01
C SER A 52 14.95 -2.22 10.65
N PRO A 53 14.14 -3.29 10.54
CA PRO A 53 13.92 -3.98 9.27
C PRO A 53 13.40 -3.08 8.15
N LEU A 54 12.73 -1.97 8.49
CA LEU A 54 12.28 -0.97 7.52
C LEU A 54 13.45 -0.12 6.99
N GLU A 55 14.42 0.21 7.82
CA GLU A 55 15.68 0.85 7.39
C GLU A 55 16.49 -0.10 6.50
N GLY A 56 16.54 -1.40 6.86
CA GLY A 56 17.18 -2.41 6.02
C GLY A 56 16.48 -2.60 4.66
N VAL A 57 15.16 -2.46 4.59
CA VAL A 57 14.42 -2.44 3.31
C VAL A 57 14.76 -1.17 2.52
N GLY A 58 14.84 0.00 3.16
CA GLY A 58 15.30 1.23 2.52
C GLY A 58 16.67 1.05 1.85
N GLN A 59 17.63 0.48 2.58
CA GLN A 59 18.98 0.20 2.08
C GLN A 59 19.03 -0.76 0.87
N LEU A 60 18.03 -1.65 0.69
CA LEU A 60 17.94 -2.50 -0.49
C LEU A 60 17.54 -1.75 -1.77
N PHE A 61 16.89 -0.59 -1.62
CA PHE A 61 16.46 0.27 -2.72
C PHE A 61 17.34 1.51 -2.85
N ASP A 62 18.18 1.81 -1.86
CA ASP A 62 19.21 2.83 -2.00
C ASP A 62 20.23 2.31 -3.02
N SER A 63 20.50 3.12 -4.03
CA SER A 63 21.66 2.90 -4.88
C SER A 63 22.89 2.87 -3.97
N PRO A 64 23.88 1.99 -4.20
CA PRO A 64 25.06 1.96 -3.38
C PRO A 64 25.61 3.39 -3.30
N ASP A 65 25.67 3.92 -2.08
CA ASP A 65 26.23 5.27 -1.84
C ASP A 65 27.58 5.32 -2.52
N ASP A 66 27.71 6.24 -3.46
CA ASP A 66 28.97 6.47 -4.12
C ASP A 66 29.91 7.10 -3.06
N THR A 67 30.68 6.26 -2.39
CA THR A 67 31.58 6.64 -1.30
C THR A 67 32.74 7.53 -1.77
N ARG A 68 32.82 7.83 -3.09
CA ARG A 68 33.82 8.75 -3.61
C ARG A 68 33.53 10.17 -3.13
N PRO A 69 34.54 10.94 -2.80
CA PRO A 69 34.39 12.34 -2.39
C PRO A 69 33.69 13.16 -3.49
N GLN A 70 33.00 14.20 -3.09
CA GLN A 70 32.49 15.23 -3.99
C GLN A 70 33.47 16.40 -4.09
N GLY A 71 33.47 17.06 -5.24
CA GLY A 71 34.35 18.22 -5.45
C GLY A 71 33.56 19.54 -5.49
N TYR A 72 34.16 20.64 -5.06
CA TYR A 72 33.60 21.97 -5.28
C TYR A 72 34.65 22.98 -5.67
N THR A 73 34.22 24.04 -6.35
CA THR A 73 35.01 25.27 -6.59
C THR A 73 34.17 26.46 -6.18
N ASP A 74 34.65 27.23 -5.22
CA ASP A 74 33.98 28.43 -4.75
C ASP A 74 34.59 29.68 -5.42
N LEU A 75 33.85 30.25 -6.38
CA LEU A 75 34.22 31.52 -7.02
C LEU A 75 33.60 32.74 -6.30
N SER A 76 32.69 32.51 -5.36
CA SER A 76 32.00 33.53 -4.59
C SER A 76 32.83 34.00 -3.38
N GLY A 77 33.81 33.19 -2.93
CA GLY A 77 34.58 33.42 -1.71
C GLY A 77 33.74 33.29 -0.44
N LEU A 78 32.61 32.59 -0.48
CA LEU A 78 31.73 32.40 0.64
C LEU A 78 32.30 31.41 1.66
N ILE A 79 32.89 30.30 1.20
CA ILE A 79 33.41 29.24 2.05
C ILE A 79 34.76 29.61 2.59
N LYS A 80 34.82 29.94 3.88
CA LYS A 80 36.07 30.36 4.58
C LYS A 80 36.36 29.49 5.78
N THR A 81 35.35 28.88 6.37
CA THR A 81 35.46 28.10 7.61
C THR A 81 34.69 26.81 7.49
N PHE A 82 35.11 25.78 8.22
CA PHE A 82 34.47 24.48 8.26
C PHE A 82 33.91 24.22 9.66
N PRO A 83 32.79 23.49 9.80
CA PRO A 83 32.31 23.01 11.10
C PRO A 83 33.39 22.19 11.82
N SER A 84 33.35 22.12 13.16
CA SER A 84 34.33 21.40 13.97
C SER A 84 34.36 19.89 13.76
N ASP A 85 33.23 19.35 13.34
CA ASP A 85 32.96 17.93 13.05
C ASP A 85 32.91 17.61 11.53
N TRP A 86 33.49 18.53 10.72
CA TRP A 86 33.53 18.38 9.26
C TRP A 86 34.48 17.28 8.81
N ASP A 87 33.98 16.31 8.08
CA ASP A 87 34.81 15.31 7.41
C ASP A 87 35.37 15.86 6.08
N THR A 88 36.63 16.22 6.08
CA THR A 88 37.34 16.74 4.91
C THR A 88 37.47 15.70 3.77
N GLN A 89 37.20 14.43 4.04
CA GLN A 89 37.23 13.39 3.01
C GLN A 89 35.91 13.31 2.20
N MET A 90 34.81 13.86 2.70
CA MET A 90 33.52 13.86 1.97
C MET A 90 33.49 14.88 0.83
N MET A 91 34.16 16.04 0.98
CA MET A 91 34.13 17.12 -0.01
C MET A 91 35.46 17.79 -0.16
N ILE A 92 35.96 17.86 -1.39
CA ILE A 92 37.32 18.37 -1.73
C ILE A 92 37.18 19.69 -2.48
N GLU A 93 37.92 20.72 -2.00
CA GLU A 93 38.04 22.01 -2.68
C GLU A 93 38.99 21.91 -3.88
N PHE A 94 38.56 22.41 -5.04
CA PHE A 94 39.40 22.56 -6.23
C PHE A 94 39.63 24.01 -6.55
N PRO A 95 40.92 24.42 -6.78
CA PRO A 95 41.25 25.81 -7.04
C PRO A 95 40.81 26.34 -8.40
N SER A 96 40.35 25.47 -9.29
CA SER A 96 39.83 25.83 -10.62
C SER A 96 38.88 24.75 -11.18
N GLU A 97 37.94 25.22 -11.99
CA GLU A 97 36.98 24.34 -12.71
C GLU A 97 37.69 23.27 -13.56
N SER A 98 38.80 23.62 -14.23
CA SER A 98 39.53 22.67 -15.08
C SER A 98 40.14 21.51 -14.28
N LYS A 99 40.59 21.73 -13.06
CA LYS A 99 41.16 20.68 -12.17
C LYS A 99 40.01 19.79 -11.63
N ALA A 100 38.91 20.40 -11.24
CA ALA A 100 37.74 19.66 -10.77
C ALA A 100 37.17 18.78 -11.85
N ARG A 101 37.08 19.28 -13.07
CA ARG A 101 36.60 18.52 -14.24
C ARG A 101 37.52 17.37 -14.59
N ALA A 102 38.83 17.56 -14.55
CA ALA A 102 39.81 16.49 -14.74
C ALA A 102 39.70 15.40 -13.65
N ALA A 103 39.42 15.77 -12.41
CA ALA A 103 39.20 14.84 -11.33
C ALA A 103 37.87 14.05 -11.49
N LEU A 104 36.83 14.71 -12.01
CA LEU A 104 35.55 14.06 -12.34
C LEU A 104 35.74 13.06 -13.49
N ASP A 105 36.43 13.47 -14.56
CA ASP A 105 36.71 12.60 -15.73
C ASP A 105 37.62 11.41 -15.36
N ALA A 106 38.53 11.60 -14.40
CA ALA A 106 39.36 10.53 -13.85
C ALA A 106 38.62 9.59 -12.86
N GLY A 107 37.38 9.90 -12.51
CA GLY A 107 36.56 9.12 -11.57
C GLY A 107 37.02 9.18 -10.10
N THR A 108 37.86 10.18 -9.73
CA THR A 108 38.33 10.38 -8.35
C THR A 108 37.30 11.08 -7.47
N ILE A 109 36.32 11.77 -8.07
CA ILE A 109 35.18 12.38 -7.39
C ILE A 109 33.88 11.92 -8.06
N SER A 110 32.80 11.89 -7.30
CA SER A 110 31.48 11.44 -7.77
C SER A 110 30.68 12.56 -8.45
N ALA A 111 30.82 13.78 -8.00
CA ALA A 111 30.18 14.98 -8.51
C ALA A 111 31.05 16.19 -8.30
N TYR A 112 30.81 17.25 -9.09
CA TYR A 112 31.51 18.52 -8.97
C TYR A 112 30.52 19.69 -8.93
N TYR A 113 30.67 20.57 -7.96
CA TYR A 113 29.83 21.72 -7.71
C TYR A 113 30.57 23.01 -7.97
N LEU A 114 30.02 23.90 -8.78
CA LEU A 114 30.54 25.23 -9.04
C LEU A 114 29.65 26.28 -8.37
N ILE A 115 30.21 27.02 -7.43
CA ILE A 115 29.55 28.14 -6.75
C ILE A 115 29.97 29.43 -7.46
N PRO A 116 29.04 30.07 -8.22
CA PRO A 116 29.40 31.26 -9.01
C PRO A 116 29.59 32.52 -8.14
N PRO A 117 30.25 33.55 -8.64
CA PRO A 117 30.48 34.81 -7.89
C PRO A 117 29.18 35.49 -7.45
N GLU A 118 28.10 35.35 -8.22
CA GLU A 118 26.80 35.93 -7.96
C GLU A 118 25.89 35.05 -7.08
N TYR A 119 26.42 33.99 -6.48
CA TYR A 119 25.65 33.04 -5.65
C TYR A 119 24.79 33.73 -4.57
N LEU A 120 25.32 34.74 -3.88
CA LEU A 120 24.59 35.48 -2.85
C LEU A 120 23.35 36.23 -3.37
N LYS A 121 23.20 36.40 -4.70
CA LYS A 121 22.03 37.03 -5.32
C LYS A 121 21.09 36.01 -5.96
N SER A 122 21.64 34.97 -6.58
CA SER A 122 20.89 34.00 -7.34
C SER A 122 20.48 32.76 -6.53
N GLY A 123 21.32 32.36 -5.56
CA GLY A 123 21.17 31.09 -4.83
C GLY A 123 21.48 29.86 -5.70
N GLU A 124 22.00 30.06 -6.93
CA GLU A 124 22.19 28.96 -7.90
C GLU A 124 23.58 28.35 -7.77
N VAL A 125 23.67 27.02 -7.80
CA VAL A 125 24.92 26.25 -7.88
C VAL A 125 24.81 25.33 -9.10
N THR A 126 25.92 25.27 -9.88
CA THR A 126 25.96 24.36 -11.04
C THR A 126 26.57 23.02 -10.64
N VAL A 127 25.89 21.93 -10.95
CA VAL A 127 26.34 20.56 -10.66
C VAL A 127 26.77 19.87 -11.95
N TYR A 128 27.94 19.24 -11.91
CA TYR A 128 28.46 18.39 -12.98
C TYR A 128 28.55 16.94 -12.50
N THR A 129 27.89 16.02 -13.18
CA THR A 129 27.90 14.58 -12.92
C THR A 129 28.32 13.80 -14.15
N PRO A 130 29.02 12.65 -14.02
CA PRO A 130 29.50 11.88 -15.17
C PRO A 130 28.37 11.18 -15.93
N THR A 131 27.25 10.86 -15.28
CA THR A 131 26.05 10.23 -15.84
C THR A 131 24.82 11.03 -15.47
N PHE A 132 23.88 11.18 -16.40
CA PHE A 132 22.60 11.83 -16.11
C PHE A 132 21.72 10.88 -15.34
N ASP A 133 21.57 11.10 -14.04
CA ASP A 133 20.62 10.42 -13.17
C ASP A 133 19.58 11.45 -12.69
N LEU A 134 18.30 11.19 -13.03
CA LEU A 134 17.17 12.06 -12.68
C LEU A 134 16.97 12.20 -11.16
N ILE A 135 17.36 11.18 -10.38
CA ILE A 135 17.21 11.18 -8.92
C ILE A 135 18.39 11.93 -8.28
N GLN A 136 19.62 11.62 -8.69
CA GLN A 136 20.82 12.31 -8.18
C GLN A 136 20.94 13.76 -8.66
N SER A 137 20.44 14.10 -9.85
CA SER A 137 20.49 15.48 -10.36
C SER A 137 19.54 16.44 -9.63
N GLN A 138 18.53 15.90 -8.94
CA GLN A 138 17.61 16.70 -8.10
C GLN A 138 17.97 16.66 -6.61
N SER A 139 18.80 15.73 -6.16
CA SER A 139 19.27 15.69 -4.79
C SER A 139 20.38 16.75 -4.61
N GLN A 140 20.08 17.77 -3.81
CA GLN A 140 21.11 18.71 -3.34
C GLN A 140 22.08 17.94 -2.46
N SER A 141 23.39 18.15 -2.67
CA SER A 141 24.39 17.59 -1.75
C SER A 141 24.17 18.14 -0.35
N GLU A 142 23.79 17.27 0.59
CA GLU A 142 23.65 17.67 2.00
C GLU A 142 24.94 18.27 2.55
N ALA A 143 26.09 17.72 2.16
CA ALA A 143 27.39 18.20 2.57
C ALA A 143 27.65 19.64 2.06
N LEU A 144 27.37 19.94 0.79
CA LEU A 144 27.53 21.28 0.26
C LEU A 144 26.55 22.26 0.89
N THR A 145 25.29 21.85 1.03
CA THR A 145 24.25 22.68 1.67
C THR A 145 24.66 23.06 3.09
N MET A 146 25.12 22.07 3.87
CA MET A 146 25.62 22.28 5.22
C MET A 146 26.79 23.26 5.26
N LEU A 147 27.74 23.14 4.32
CA LEU A 147 28.94 24.01 4.27
C LEU A 147 28.57 25.45 3.91
N ILE A 148 27.65 25.62 2.97
CA ILE A 148 27.12 26.93 2.59
C ILE A 148 26.35 27.57 3.74
N GLU A 149 25.45 26.87 4.38
CA GLU A 149 24.66 27.35 5.53
C GLU A 149 25.55 27.74 6.70
N TYR A 150 26.57 26.92 7.02
CA TYR A 150 27.53 27.23 8.07
C TYR A 150 28.26 28.54 7.81
N ASN A 151 28.71 28.77 6.57
CA ASN A 151 29.43 29.99 6.23
C ASN A 151 28.54 31.24 6.11
N LEU A 152 27.27 31.07 5.69
CA LEU A 152 26.26 32.13 5.72
C LEU A 152 25.95 32.57 7.15
N LEU A 153 25.96 31.64 8.11
CA LEU A 153 25.62 31.86 9.51
C LEU A 153 26.84 32.00 10.41
N SER A 154 28.04 32.05 9.84
CA SER A 154 29.31 32.07 10.57
C SER A 154 29.44 33.20 11.61
N ALA A 155 28.66 34.28 11.47
CA ALA A 155 28.57 35.36 12.46
C ALA A 155 27.82 34.96 13.76
N SER A 156 27.11 33.86 13.77
CA SER A 156 26.29 33.40 14.90
C SER A 156 26.16 31.87 14.89
N PRO A 157 27.17 31.12 15.39
CA PRO A 157 27.17 29.64 15.36
C PRO A 157 25.93 28.99 15.98
N ASN A 158 25.40 29.59 17.03
CA ASN A 158 24.15 29.10 17.68
C ASN A 158 22.95 29.17 16.76
N LEU A 159 22.90 30.05 15.77
CA LEU A 159 21.81 30.15 14.79
C LEU A 159 21.90 29.04 13.75
N PHE A 160 23.09 28.56 13.44
CA PHE A 160 23.32 27.45 12.54
C PHE A 160 22.70 26.15 13.11
N ASP A 161 22.97 25.86 14.38
CA ASP A 161 22.40 24.67 15.05
C ASP A 161 20.87 24.77 15.18
N LEU A 162 20.36 25.97 15.49
CA LEU A 162 18.94 26.26 15.57
C LEU A 162 18.24 26.22 14.20
N GLN A 163 18.95 26.56 13.13
CA GLN A 163 18.39 26.47 11.76
C GLN A 163 18.29 25.03 11.30
N ARG A 164 19.28 24.19 11.59
CA ARG A 164 19.24 22.75 11.26
C ARG A 164 18.21 21.98 12.09
N GLN A 165 18.11 22.32 13.37
CA GLN A 165 17.15 21.73 14.30
C GLN A 165 16.46 22.84 15.11
N PRO A 166 15.48 23.57 14.50
CA PRO A 166 14.78 24.66 15.17
C PRO A 166 14.01 24.19 16.41
N ILE A 167 13.72 22.92 16.49
CA ILE A 167 13.07 22.24 17.62
C ILE A 167 14.04 21.19 18.12
N GLN A 168 14.85 21.53 19.12
CA GLN A 168 15.82 20.59 19.71
C GLN A 168 15.19 19.53 20.61
N ALA A 169 14.01 19.80 21.16
CA ALA A 169 13.24 18.83 21.95
C ALA A 169 11.74 19.16 21.82
N VAL A 170 10.96 18.18 21.43
CA VAL A 170 9.51 18.24 21.52
C VAL A 170 9.11 17.51 22.79
N LYS A 171 8.39 18.19 23.70
CA LYS A 171 7.77 17.54 24.84
C LYS A 171 6.28 17.37 24.50
N PRO A 172 5.85 16.19 24.01
CA PRO A 172 4.45 15.94 23.72
C PRO A 172 3.66 15.99 25.03
N VAL A 173 2.62 16.80 25.07
CA VAL A 173 1.63 16.80 26.14
C VAL A 173 0.33 16.29 25.54
N ASN A 174 0.02 15.05 25.79
CA ASN A 174 -1.25 14.46 25.35
C ASN A 174 -2.38 14.99 26.23
N LEU A 175 -3.24 15.83 25.68
CA LEU A 175 -4.43 16.38 26.33
C LEU A 175 -5.68 15.54 26.07
N ALA A 176 -5.57 14.46 25.31
CA ALA A 176 -6.70 13.58 25.08
C ALA A 176 -7.05 12.82 26.38
N PRO A 177 -8.35 12.65 26.72
CA PRO A 177 -8.74 11.81 27.83
C PRO A 177 -8.19 10.39 27.59
N ALA A 178 -7.60 9.80 28.63
CA ALA A 178 -7.04 8.46 28.58
C ALA A 178 -8.10 7.48 28.04
N VAL A 179 -7.97 7.07 26.79
CA VAL A 179 -8.79 6.01 26.20
C VAL A 179 -8.27 4.70 26.79
N ASN A 180 -9.18 3.91 27.38
CA ASN A 180 -8.86 2.59 27.88
C ASN A 180 -8.42 1.69 26.70
N GLY A 181 -7.14 1.58 26.46
CA GLY A 181 -6.50 0.78 25.45
C GLY A 181 -4.99 0.76 25.65
N PRO A 182 -4.25 -0.17 25.04
CA PRO A 182 -2.80 -0.18 25.15
C PRO A 182 -2.26 1.17 24.66
N GLN A 183 -1.57 1.90 25.54
CA GLN A 183 -0.92 3.17 25.19
C GLN A 183 0.18 2.88 24.18
N ARG A 184 -0.11 3.18 22.91
CA ARG A 184 0.87 3.14 21.83
C ARG A 184 1.63 4.46 21.80
N GLU A 185 2.93 4.39 21.74
CA GLU A 185 3.78 5.58 21.57
C GLU A 185 3.45 6.23 20.21
N GLU A 186 3.03 7.50 20.22
CA GLU A 186 2.66 8.23 19.01
C GLU A 186 3.83 8.35 18.03
N ASP A 187 5.05 8.40 18.54
CA ASP A 187 6.28 8.49 17.74
C ASP A 187 6.75 7.14 17.19
N ASN A 188 6.08 6.05 17.52
CA ASN A 188 6.48 4.73 17.04
C ASN A 188 5.87 4.47 15.66
N MET A 189 6.73 4.27 14.67
CA MET A 189 6.37 3.96 13.28
C MET A 189 5.36 2.79 13.18
N MET A 190 5.39 1.82 14.12
CA MET A 190 4.46 0.69 14.18
C MET A 190 3.02 1.12 14.45
N THR A 191 2.80 2.25 15.16
CA THR A 191 1.45 2.80 15.40
C THR A 191 0.73 3.11 14.10
N PHE A 192 1.49 3.56 13.07
CA PHE A 192 0.95 3.84 11.75
C PHE A 192 0.95 2.59 10.85
N PHE A 193 2.10 1.90 10.74
CA PHE A 193 2.26 0.84 9.74
C PHE A 193 1.47 -0.43 10.03
N LEU A 194 1.19 -0.76 11.30
CA LEU A 194 0.44 -1.96 11.64
C LEU A 194 -1.03 -1.88 11.18
N PRO A 195 -1.83 -0.85 11.54
CA PRO A 195 -3.19 -0.68 11.04
C PRO A 195 -3.25 -0.49 9.52
N TYR A 196 -2.28 0.25 8.95
CA TYR A 196 -2.12 0.41 7.51
C TYR A 196 -1.94 -0.93 6.80
N GLY A 197 -1.03 -1.77 7.31
CA GLY A 197 -0.74 -3.09 6.75
C GLY A 197 -1.96 -4.01 6.79
N VAL A 198 -2.70 -4.02 7.90
CA VAL A 198 -3.95 -4.78 8.02
C VAL A 198 -4.98 -4.30 7.00
N MET A 199 -5.17 -2.98 6.87
CA MET A 199 -6.11 -2.44 5.89
C MET A 199 -5.72 -2.77 4.46
N MET A 200 -4.43 -2.60 4.09
CA MET A 200 -3.91 -2.93 2.76
C MET A 200 -4.03 -4.42 2.44
N PHE A 201 -3.80 -5.27 3.42
CA PHE A 201 -4.00 -6.70 3.28
C PHE A 201 -5.45 -7.04 2.87
N PHE A 202 -6.43 -6.48 3.59
CA PHE A 202 -7.84 -6.68 3.27
C PHE A 202 -8.24 -6.07 1.93
N TYR A 203 -7.72 -4.88 1.62
CA TYR A 203 -7.93 -4.21 0.33
C TYR A 203 -7.48 -5.11 -0.84
N VAL A 204 -6.24 -5.59 -0.81
CA VAL A 204 -5.68 -6.43 -1.86
C VAL A 204 -6.39 -7.79 -1.94
N ALA A 205 -6.71 -8.39 -0.80
CA ALA A 205 -7.38 -9.69 -0.75
C ALA A 205 -8.81 -9.63 -1.32
N ILE A 206 -9.60 -8.61 -0.96
CA ILE A 206 -10.97 -8.43 -1.44
C ILE A 206 -10.98 -8.12 -2.94
N LEU A 207 -10.13 -7.18 -3.39
CA LEU A 207 -10.06 -6.82 -4.81
C LEU A 207 -9.53 -7.95 -5.67
N GLY A 208 -8.48 -8.62 -5.24
CA GLY A 208 -7.91 -9.76 -5.95
C GLY A 208 -8.93 -10.88 -6.15
N SER A 209 -9.58 -11.29 -5.06
CA SER A 209 -10.58 -12.37 -5.10
C SER A 209 -11.83 -11.98 -5.90
N SER A 210 -12.37 -10.77 -5.73
CA SER A 210 -13.55 -10.31 -6.47
C SER A 210 -13.25 -10.05 -7.96
N GLY A 211 -12.02 -9.62 -8.29
CA GLY A 211 -11.55 -9.45 -9.66
C GLY A 211 -11.49 -10.77 -10.45
N LEU A 212 -11.20 -11.89 -9.78
CA LEU A 212 -11.26 -13.21 -10.41
C LEU A 212 -12.67 -13.51 -10.93
N LEU A 213 -13.72 -13.12 -10.20
CA LEU A 213 -15.10 -13.33 -10.60
C LEU A 213 -15.46 -12.48 -11.83
N LEU A 214 -15.06 -11.21 -11.85
CA LEU A 214 -15.24 -10.37 -13.03
C LEU A 214 -14.58 -11.00 -14.26
N ASN A 215 -13.33 -11.43 -14.13
CA ASN A 215 -12.58 -12.05 -15.22
C ASN A 215 -13.24 -13.35 -15.70
N SER A 216 -13.76 -14.18 -14.79
CA SER A 216 -14.46 -15.41 -15.13
C SER A 216 -15.74 -15.12 -15.94
N ILE A 217 -16.59 -14.23 -15.44
CA ILE A 217 -17.88 -13.90 -16.07
C ILE A 217 -17.66 -13.19 -17.43
N SER A 218 -16.76 -12.21 -17.49
CA SER A 218 -16.51 -11.45 -18.72
C SER A 218 -15.94 -12.33 -19.84
N LYS A 219 -15.04 -13.27 -19.52
CA LYS A 219 -14.50 -14.23 -20.50
C LYS A 219 -15.55 -15.21 -21.01
N GLU A 220 -16.40 -15.71 -20.11
CA GLU A 220 -17.48 -16.62 -20.53
C GLU A 220 -18.52 -15.91 -21.39
N LYS A 221 -18.80 -14.64 -21.10
CA LYS A 221 -19.69 -13.82 -21.91
C LYS A 221 -19.10 -13.56 -23.30
N GLU A 222 -17.83 -13.13 -23.37
CA GLU A 222 -17.11 -12.86 -24.63
C GLU A 222 -17.08 -14.10 -25.54
N ASN A 223 -16.89 -15.29 -24.93
CA ASN A 223 -16.87 -16.57 -25.64
C ASN A 223 -18.27 -17.21 -25.81
N ARG A 224 -19.36 -16.53 -25.46
CA ARG A 224 -20.75 -17.01 -25.49
C ARG A 224 -21.02 -18.27 -24.66
N ILE A 225 -20.10 -18.68 -23.83
CA ILE A 225 -20.22 -19.83 -22.92
C ILE A 225 -21.33 -19.58 -21.91
N LEU A 226 -21.49 -18.35 -21.46
CA LEU A 226 -22.51 -17.94 -20.50
C LEU A 226 -23.92 -18.22 -20.99
N GLU A 227 -24.20 -18.02 -22.29
CA GLU A 227 -25.50 -18.29 -22.90
C GLU A 227 -25.82 -19.78 -22.83
N VAL A 228 -24.86 -20.65 -23.14
CA VAL A 228 -25.01 -22.12 -23.07
C VAL A 228 -25.22 -22.57 -21.62
N LEU A 229 -24.52 -22.01 -20.68
CA LEU A 229 -24.66 -22.34 -19.26
C LEU A 229 -26.04 -21.96 -18.72
N LEU A 230 -26.57 -20.80 -19.12
CA LEU A 230 -27.89 -20.31 -18.70
C LEU A 230 -29.06 -21.12 -19.25
N VAL A 231 -28.89 -21.85 -20.35
CA VAL A 231 -29.91 -22.82 -20.84
C VAL A 231 -29.97 -24.04 -19.93
N SER A 232 -28.86 -24.45 -19.34
CA SER A 232 -28.75 -25.66 -18.54
C SER A 232 -28.88 -25.47 -17.02
N THR A 233 -28.62 -24.23 -16.51
CA THR A 233 -28.58 -23.92 -15.09
C THR A 233 -29.38 -22.66 -14.76
N LYS A 234 -29.90 -22.56 -13.52
CA LYS A 234 -30.54 -21.34 -13.07
C LYS A 234 -29.47 -20.24 -12.86
N PRO A 235 -29.73 -18.97 -13.25
CA PRO A 235 -28.78 -17.87 -13.06
C PRO A 235 -28.25 -17.72 -11.62
N THR A 236 -29.10 -17.94 -10.63
CA THR A 236 -28.75 -17.92 -9.21
C THR A 236 -27.78 -19.04 -8.82
N GLU A 237 -27.98 -20.26 -9.34
CA GLU A 237 -27.10 -21.40 -9.06
C GLU A 237 -25.74 -21.23 -9.69
N LEU A 238 -25.69 -20.65 -10.90
CA LEU A 238 -24.45 -20.31 -11.59
C LEU A 238 -23.66 -19.24 -10.82
N LEU A 239 -24.31 -18.12 -10.48
CA LEU A 239 -23.70 -17.02 -9.76
C LEU A 239 -23.20 -17.45 -8.38
N MET A 240 -24.02 -18.14 -7.60
CA MET A 240 -23.65 -18.62 -6.27
C MET A 240 -22.53 -19.66 -6.32
N GLY A 241 -22.53 -20.55 -7.32
CA GLY A 241 -21.45 -21.51 -7.53
C GLY A 241 -20.09 -20.82 -7.82
N LYS A 242 -20.11 -19.79 -8.66
CA LYS A 242 -18.91 -18.98 -8.96
C LYS A 242 -18.43 -18.19 -7.75
N ILE A 243 -19.33 -17.47 -7.09
CA ILE A 243 -19.00 -16.70 -5.88
C ILE A 243 -18.41 -17.62 -4.80
N ALA A 244 -19.05 -18.76 -4.54
CA ALA A 244 -18.57 -19.69 -3.53
C ALA A 244 -17.22 -20.32 -3.91
N GLY A 245 -17.05 -20.75 -5.17
CA GLY A 245 -15.80 -21.35 -5.65
C GLY A 245 -14.62 -20.40 -5.60
N LEU A 246 -14.79 -19.19 -6.11
CA LEU A 246 -13.75 -18.17 -6.12
C LEU A 246 -13.51 -17.58 -4.72
N GLY A 247 -14.57 -17.51 -3.89
CA GLY A 247 -14.45 -17.07 -2.49
C GLY A 247 -13.65 -18.05 -1.63
N LEU A 248 -13.82 -19.35 -1.83
CA LEU A 248 -13.01 -20.36 -1.15
C LEU A 248 -11.52 -20.23 -1.51
N ILE A 249 -11.24 -19.95 -2.78
CA ILE A 249 -9.85 -19.69 -3.22
C ILE A 249 -9.30 -18.39 -2.60
N GLY A 250 -10.11 -17.34 -2.57
CA GLY A 250 -9.73 -16.08 -1.92
C GLY A 250 -9.48 -16.25 -0.42
N LEU A 251 -10.32 -17.03 0.26
CA LEU A 251 -10.11 -17.35 1.68
C LEU A 251 -8.83 -18.15 1.89
N LEU A 252 -8.55 -19.14 1.04
CA LEU A 252 -7.31 -19.89 1.07
C LEU A 252 -6.10 -18.98 0.88
N GLN A 253 -6.17 -18.02 -0.04
CA GLN A 253 -5.13 -17.02 -0.26
C GLN A 253 -4.88 -16.17 0.99
N VAL A 254 -5.95 -15.65 1.61
CA VAL A 254 -5.87 -14.87 2.86
C VAL A 254 -5.21 -15.69 3.97
N LEU A 255 -5.60 -16.94 4.14
CA LEU A 255 -5.02 -17.83 5.15
C LEU A 255 -3.53 -18.09 4.90
N ILE A 256 -3.13 -18.37 3.66
CA ILE A 256 -1.73 -18.58 3.31
C ILE A 256 -0.90 -17.32 3.58
N TRP A 257 -1.40 -16.16 3.21
CA TRP A 257 -0.69 -14.90 3.45
C TRP A 257 -0.60 -14.55 4.93
N ALA A 258 -1.69 -14.78 5.70
CA ALA A 258 -1.69 -14.58 7.16
C ALA A 258 -0.72 -15.51 7.86
N ILE A 259 -0.68 -16.80 7.48
CA ILE A 259 0.27 -17.78 8.02
C ILE A 259 1.70 -17.39 7.65
N SER A 260 1.94 -16.95 6.42
CA SER A 260 3.26 -16.52 5.97
C SER A 260 3.75 -15.28 6.72
N ALA A 261 2.89 -14.29 6.94
CA ALA A 261 3.19 -13.12 7.76
C ALA A 261 3.52 -13.51 9.21
N PHE A 262 2.73 -14.41 9.80
CA PHE A 262 2.97 -14.91 11.15
C PHE A 262 4.32 -15.67 11.27
N LEU A 263 4.65 -16.49 10.27
CA LEU A 263 5.93 -17.21 10.20
C LEU A 263 7.11 -16.24 10.06
N LEU A 264 6.97 -15.21 9.20
CA LEU A 264 7.99 -14.16 9.07
C LEU A 264 8.25 -13.45 10.40
N LEU A 265 7.20 -13.07 11.11
CA LEU A 265 7.31 -12.44 12.43
C LEU A 265 7.99 -13.38 13.45
N ARG A 266 7.70 -14.67 13.41
CA ARG A 266 8.36 -15.65 14.30
C ARG A 266 9.80 -15.93 13.95
N LEU A 267 10.15 -16.02 12.66
CA LEU A 267 11.52 -16.27 12.20
C LEU A 267 12.42 -15.06 12.41
N SER A 268 11.86 -13.87 12.48
CA SER A 268 12.58 -12.64 12.79
C SER A 268 13.23 -12.63 14.19
N GLY A 269 12.91 -13.60 15.05
CA GLY A 269 13.54 -13.81 16.36
C GLY A 269 13.48 -12.59 17.26
N SER A 270 14.57 -12.35 18.02
CA SER A 270 14.70 -11.21 18.93
C SER A 270 14.70 -9.83 18.29
N SER A 271 14.91 -9.75 16.97
CA SER A 271 14.92 -8.48 16.21
C SER A 271 13.54 -7.82 16.08
N PHE A 272 12.46 -8.60 16.28
CA PHE A 272 11.07 -8.10 16.30
C PHE A 272 10.39 -8.47 17.62
N ASN A 273 10.97 -8.07 18.75
CA ASN A 273 10.19 -8.00 19.99
C ASN A 273 9.16 -6.87 19.83
N LEU A 274 8.02 -7.19 19.17
CA LEU A 274 6.89 -6.29 19.17
C LEU A 274 6.46 -6.10 20.63
N PRO A 275 6.53 -4.88 21.17
CA PRO A 275 5.98 -4.58 22.49
C PRO A 275 4.55 -5.09 22.59
N GLU A 276 4.10 -5.47 23.78
CA GLU A 276 2.74 -6.01 23.98
C GLU A 276 1.65 -5.10 23.39
N ALA A 277 1.90 -3.79 23.40
CA ALA A 277 1.00 -2.79 22.80
C ALA A 277 0.76 -2.95 21.28
N TYR A 278 1.66 -3.64 20.57
CA TYR A 278 1.55 -3.85 19.12
C TYR A 278 1.17 -5.28 18.73
N GLN A 279 0.92 -6.15 19.72
CA GLN A 279 0.42 -7.49 19.45
C GLN A 279 -1.04 -7.42 18.99
N LEU A 280 -1.30 -8.00 17.81
CA LEU A 280 -2.67 -8.08 17.30
C LEU A 280 -3.49 -9.06 18.14
N PRO A 281 -4.67 -8.67 18.62
CA PRO A 281 -5.49 -9.54 19.42
C PRO A 281 -5.94 -10.77 18.61
N PRO A 282 -5.98 -11.98 19.18
CA PRO A 282 -6.43 -13.19 18.48
C PRO A 282 -7.83 -13.07 17.89
N SER A 283 -8.68 -12.25 18.51
CA SER A 283 -10.03 -11.92 18.00
C SER A 283 -10.00 -11.24 16.62
N LEU A 284 -8.92 -10.53 16.28
CA LEU A 284 -8.76 -9.88 14.98
C LEU A 284 -8.83 -10.90 13.83
N ILE A 285 -8.30 -12.11 14.02
CA ILE A 285 -8.35 -13.18 13.01
C ILE A 285 -9.80 -13.60 12.77
N ALA A 286 -10.56 -13.81 13.85
CA ALA A 286 -11.96 -14.22 13.74
C ALA A 286 -12.82 -13.15 13.06
N TRP A 287 -12.72 -11.90 13.48
CA TRP A 287 -13.37 -10.77 12.83
C TRP A 287 -12.89 -10.60 11.39
N GLY A 288 -11.59 -10.77 11.15
CA GLY A 288 -10.98 -10.71 9.83
C GLY A 288 -11.60 -11.69 8.84
N VAL A 289 -11.79 -12.95 9.23
CA VAL A 289 -12.46 -13.94 8.37
C VAL A 289 -13.88 -13.51 8.04
N LEU A 290 -14.65 -13.02 9.03
CA LEU A 290 -16.02 -12.57 8.82
C LEU A 290 -16.10 -11.36 7.89
N PHE A 291 -15.30 -10.34 8.14
CA PHE A 291 -15.25 -9.13 7.30
C PHE A 291 -14.71 -9.42 5.90
N PHE A 292 -13.75 -10.34 5.77
CA PHE A 292 -13.30 -10.80 4.46
C PHE A 292 -14.41 -11.47 3.68
N VAL A 293 -15.07 -12.48 4.27
CA VAL A 293 -16.13 -13.25 3.58
C VAL A 293 -17.27 -12.32 3.16
N LEU A 294 -17.75 -11.46 4.04
CA LEU A 294 -18.87 -10.55 3.74
C LEU A 294 -18.45 -9.44 2.78
N GLY A 295 -17.26 -8.86 2.96
CA GLY A 295 -16.70 -7.87 2.05
C GLY A 295 -16.47 -8.45 0.65
N TYR A 296 -15.90 -9.66 0.58
CA TYR A 296 -15.77 -10.39 -0.67
C TYR A 296 -17.16 -10.61 -1.34
N LEU A 297 -18.19 -11.05 -0.60
CA LEU A 297 -19.52 -11.24 -1.15
C LEU A 297 -20.10 -9.96 -1.76
N VAL A 298 -19.92 -8.82 -1.10
CA VAL A 298 -20.36 -7.51 -1.60
C VAL A 298 -19.63 -7.16 -2.89
N TYR A 299 -18.31 -7.21 -2.89
CA TYR A 299 -17.50 -6.82 -4.06
C TYR A 299 -17.58 -7.85 -5.19
N ALA A 300 -17.68 -9.14 -4.88
CA ALA A 300 -17.90 -10.18 -5.86
C ALA A 300 -19.25 -9.99 -6.58
N ALA A 301 -20.32 -9.66 -5.84
CA ALA A 301 -21.60 -9.36 -6.45
C ALA A 301 -21.53 -8.11 -7.35
N LEU A 302 -20.88 -7.03 -6.92
CA LEU A 302 -20.67 -5.84 -7.75
C LEU A 302 -19.88 -6.15 -9.01
N MET A 303 -18.77 -6.89 -8.89
CA MET A 303 -17.92 -7.30 -10.03
C MET A 303 -18.69 -8.24 -10.99
N ALA A 304 -19.51 -9.14 -10.45
CA ALA A 304 -20.39 -9.97 -11.26
C ALA A 304 -21.42 -9.11 -12.03
N GLY A 305 -22.00 -8.12 -11.39
CA GLY A 305 -22.91 -7.16 -12.02
C GLY A 305 -22.23 -6.41 -13.17
N VAL A 306 -21.02 -5.90 -12.96
CA VAL A 306 -20.23 -5.28 -14.03
C VAL A 306 -19.97 -6.26 -15.17
N GLY A 307 -19.49 -7.48 -14.87
CA GLY A 307 -19.20 -8.50 -15.88
C GLY A 307 -20.42 -8.88 -16.72
N THR A 308 -21.61 -8.84 -16.14
CA THR A 308 -22.84 -9.11 -16.89
C THR A 308 -23.26 -7.96 -17.80
N LEU A 309 -23.05 -6.72 -17.38
CA LEU A 309 -23.55 -5.54 -18.11
C LEU A 309 -22.64 -5.14 -19.29
N VAL A 310 -21.33 -5.30 -19.14
CA VAL A 310 -20.35 -4.87 -20.16
C VAL A 310 -20.17 -5.93 -21.25
N PRO A 311 -19.97 -5.52 -22.53
CA PRO A 311 -19.87 -6.47 -23.65
C PRO A 311 -18.52 -7.19 -23.72
N ASN A 312 -17.44 -6.59 -23.21
CA ASN A 312 -16.07 -7.10 -23.37
C ASN A 312 -15.19 -6.79 -22.14
N MET A 313 -14.02 -7.46 -22.07
CA MET A 313 -13.06 -7.31 -20.96
C MET A 313 -12.52 -5.89 -20.80
N ARG A 314 -12.34 -5.14 -21.89
CA ARG A 314 -11.81 -3.78 -21.86
C ARG A 314 -12.75 -2.82 -21.13
N GLU A 315 -14.03 -2.88 -21.47
CA GLU A 315 -15.06 -2.08 -20.80
C GLU A 315 -15.26 -2.55 -19.34
N ALA A 316 -15.15 -3.85 -19.07
CA ALA A 316 -15.20 -4.40 -17.74
C ALA A 316 -14.12 -3.79 -16.82
N SER A 317 -12.89 -3.69 -17.32
CA SER A 317 -11.78 -3.08 -16.57
C SER A 317 -12.03 -1.61 -16.28
N GLN A 318 -12.60 -0.84 -17.20
CA GLN A 318 -12.95 0.56 -16.97
C GLN A 318 -14.08 0.72 -15.94
N ALA A 319 -15.13 -0.11 -16.05
CA ALA A 319 -16.24 -0.07 -15.11
C ALA A 319 -15.84 -0.51 -13.68
N THR A 320 -14.81 -1.37 -13.57
CA THR A 320 -14.23 -1.80 -12.28
C THR A 320 -13.72 -0.61 -11.47
N THR A 321 -13.15 0.41 -12.11
CA THR A 321 -12.65 1.61 -11.42
C THR A 321 -13.74 2.26 -10.57
N ILE A 322 -14.98 2.32 -11.06
CA ILE A 322 -16.12 2.91 -10.33
C ILE A 322 -16.48 2.05 -9.10
N VAL A 323 -16.39 0.72 -9.23
CA VAL A 323 -16.68 -0.22 -8.13
C VAL A 323 -15.62 -0.15 -7.04
N ILE A 324 -14.36 0.14 -7.40
CA ILE A 324 -13.23 0.22 -6.47
C ILE A 324 -13.19 1.55 -5.71
N LEU A 325 -13.76 2.63 -6.26
CA LEU A 325 -13.71 3.96 -5.65
C LEU A 325 -14.04 3.99 -4.15
N PRO A 326 -15.11 3.31 -3.65
CA PRO A 326 -15.39 3.32 -2.21
C PRO A 326 -14.27 2.71 -1.36
N LEU A 327 -13.54 1.69 -1.88
CA LEU A 327 -12.40 1.10 -1.16
C LEU A 327 -11.16 2.00 -1.15
N ILE A 328 -11.05 2.92 -2.09
CA ILE A 328 -9.93 3.88 -2.15
C ILE A 328 -10.12 4.99 -1.13
N VAL A 329 -11.36 5.36 -0.79
CA VAL A 329 -11.65 6.45 0.17
C VAL A 329 -10.93 6.26 1.51
N PRO A 330 -10.98 5.10 2.19
CA PRO A 330 -10.21 4.89 3.41
C PRO A 330 -8.69 5.01 3.23
N LEU A 331 -8.17 4.64 2.04
CA LEU A 331 -6.74 4.78 1.75
C LEU A 331 -6.31 6.25 1.66
N ILE A 332 -7.13 7.10 1.06
CA ILE A 332 -6.87 8.55 0.97
C ILE A 332 -6.93 9.19 2.37
N LEU A 333 -7.83 8.73 3.22
CA LEU A 333 -8.07 9.28 4.55
C LEU A 333 -7.28 8.56 5.66
N ILE A 334 -6.26 7.78 5.29
CA ILE A 334 -5.60 6.85 6.21
C ILE A 334 -5.01 7.51 7.44
N SER A 335 -4.34 8.66 7.30
CA SER A 335 -3.78 9.40 8.44
C SER A 335 -4.89 9.80 9.41
N ALA A 336 -5.99 10.38 8.92
CA ALA A 336 -7.11 10.76 9.76
C ALA A 336 -7.79 9.56 10.47
N LEU A 337 -7.80 8.39 9.82
CA LEU A 337 -8.35 7.16 10.39
C LEU A 337 -7.47 6.53 11.46
N ILE A 338 -6.15 6.67 11.33
CA ILE A 338 -5.17 6.16 12.30
C ILE A 338 -5.05 7.12 13.49
N ASP A 339 -4.94 8.43 13.22
CA ASP A 339 -4.79 9.44 14.27
C ASP A 339 -6.05 9.57 15.13
N SER A 340 -7.22 9.37 14.53
CA SER A 340 -8.52 9.49 15.23
C SER A 340 -9.46 8.34 14.89
N PRO A 341 -9.17 7.09 15.30
CA PRO A 341 -9.91 5.89 14.91
C PRO A 341 -11.36 5.87 15.45
N ASN A 342 -11.66 6.62 16.49
CA ASN A 342 -13.00 6.75 17.08
C ASN A 342 -13.75 8.02 16.67
N SER A 343 -13.21 8.81 15.73
CA SER A 343 -13.91 9.99 15.20
C SER A 343 -15.21 9.60 14.48
N PRO A 344 -16.20 10.51 14.38
CA PRO A 344 -17.44 10.27 13.63
C PRO A 344 -17.20 9.83 12.19
N LEU A 345 -16.14 10.35 11.53
CA LEU A 345 -15.73 9.96 10.19
C LEU A 345 -15.28 8.49 10.15
N SER A 346 -14.38 8.08 11.06
CA SER A 346 -13.86 6.73 11.14
C SER A 346 -14.97 5.71 11.45
N VAL A 347 -15.86 6.06 12.38
CA VAL A 347 -17.05 5.26 12.71
C VAL A 347 -17.97 5.14 11.51
N GLY A 348 -18.31 6.27 10.84
CA GLY A 348 -19.17 6.27 9.65
C GLY A 348 -18.63 5.42 8.52
N LEU A 349 -17.34 5.55 8.17
CA LEU A 349 -16.70 4.73 7.14
C LEU A 349 -16.62 3.25 7.52
N SER A 350 -16.46 2.93 8.80
CA SER A 350 -16.43 1.54 9.26
C SER A 350 -17.82 0.88 9.30
N LEU A 351 -18.90 1.65 9.33
CA LEU A 351 -20.28 1.16 9.26
C LEU A 351 -20.80 1.12 7.81
N PHE A 352 -20.27 1.96 6.92
CA PHE A 352 -20.71 2.00 5.53
C PHE A 352 -20.29 0.73 4.78
N PRO A 353 -21.22 -0.06 4.20
CA PRO A 353 -20.94 -1.42 3.72
C PRO A 353 -19.84 -1.53 2.66
N LEU A 354 -19.66 -0.50 1.83
CA LEU A 354 -18.65 -0.53 0.78
C LEU A 354 -17.23 -0.22 1.29
N THR A 355 -17.08 0.52 2.39
CA THR A 355 -15.77 0.83 3.00
C THR A 355 -15.51 -0.03 4.24
N SER A 356 -16.57 -0.55 4.86
CA SER A 356 -16.54 -1.29 6.12
C SER A 356 -15.49 -2.40 6.19
N PRO A 357 -15.32 -3.29 5.18
CA PRO A 357 -14.41 -4.42 5.30
C PRO A 357 -12.95 -4.03 5.53
N THR A 358 -12.52 -2.90 4.97
CA THR A 358 -11.16 -2.39 5.11
C THR A 358 -11.03 -1.44 6.31
N THR A 359 -11.98 -0.52 6.47
CA THR A 359 -11.92 0.50 7.55
C THR A 359 -12.14 -0.11 8.93
N MET A 360 -13.06 -1.09 9.07
CA MET A 360 -13.27 -1.75 10.36
C MET A 360 -12.05 -2.56 10.78
N MET A 361 -11.38 -3.21 9.84
CA MET A 361 -10.16 -3.97 10.12
C MET A 361 -8.99 -3.06 10.53
N LEU A 362 -8.87 -1.88 9.89
CA LEU A 362 -7.93 -0.85 10.33
C LEU A 362 -8.23 -0.43 11.77
N ARG A 363 -9.50 -0.11 12.09
CA ARG A 363 -9.89 0.32 13.43
C ARG A 363 -9.64 -0.76 14.49
N LEU A 364 -9.96 -2.03 14.20
CA LEU A 364 -9.69 -3.16 15.07
C LEU A 364 -8.19 -3.40 15.31
N ALA A 365 -7.35 -3.00 14.36
CA ALA A 365 -5.90 -3.04 14.52
C ALA A 365 -5.34 -1.81 15.25
N ALA A 366 -6.04 -0.65 15.20
CA ALA A 366 -5.60 0.61 15.78
C ALA A 366 -6.11 0.84 17.22
N THR A 367 -7.33 0.39 17.53
CA THR A 367 -8.01 0.69 18.80
C THR A 367 -9.02 -0.40 19.19
N ASP A 368 -9.49 -0.34 20.42
CA ASP A 368 -10.61 -1.16 20.87
C ASP A 368 -11.94 -0.62 20.30
N VAL A 369 -12.61 -1.44 19.51
CA VAL A 369 -13.88 -1.09 18.87
C VAL A 369 -15.04 -1.72 19.68
N PRO A 370 -16.05 -0.93 20.07
CA PRO A 370 -17.23 -1.46 20.76
C PRO A 370 -17.94 -2.55 19.96
N LEU A 371 -18.29 -3.66 20.59
CA LEU A 371 -18.92 -4.83 19.93
C LEU A 371 -20.18 -4.48 19.12
N TRP A 372 -20.96 -3.49 19.59
CA TRP A 372 -22.17 -3.09 18.86
C TRP A 372 -21.86 -2.51 17.48
N GLN A 373 -20.73 -1.78 17.32
CA GLN A 373 -20.31 -1.24 16.02
C GLN A 373 -19.92 -2.37 15.06
N ILE A 374 -19.21 -3.37 15.56
CA ILE A 374 -18.81 -4.56 14.79
C ILE A 374 -20.06 -5.30 14.30
N LEU A 375 -21.02 -5.56 15.20
CA LEU A 375 -22.24 -6.27 14.89
C LEU A 375 -23.13 -5.50 13.89
N VAL A 376 -23.27 -4.19 14.06
CA VAL A 376 -24.00 -3.33 13.11
C VAL A 376 -23.34 -3.34 11.73
N ALA A 377 -22.01 -3.22 11.67
CA ALA A 377 -21.29 -3.28 10.41
C ALA A 377 -21.48 -4.63 9.69
N LEU A 378 -21.38 -5.74 10.41
CA LEU A 378 -21.63 -7.08 9.87
C LEU A 378 -23.09 -7.23 9.38
N ALA A 379 -24.06 -6.75 10.16
CA ALA A 379 -25.46 -6.79 9.76
C ALA A 379 -25.72 -5.99 8.46
N LEU A 380 -25.16 -4.79 8.36
CA LEU A 380 -25.24 -3.96 7.17
C LEU A 380 -24.55 -4.61 5.96
N LEU A 381 -23.39 -5.26 6.16
CA LEU A 381 -22.70 -6.03 5.13
C LEU A 381 -23.56 -7.20 4.63
N VAL A 382 -24.16 -7.98 5.54
CA VAL A 382 -25.05 -9.11 5.19
C VAL A 382 -26.23 -8.61 4.37
N VAL A 383 -26.92 -7.56 4.83
CA VAL A 383 -28.06 -7.00 4.11
C VAL A 383 -27.64 -6.53 2.72
N THR A 384 -26.53 -5.79 2.63
CA THR A 384 -26.01 -5.29 1.35
C THR A 384 -25.62 -6.43 0.41
N ALA A 385 -24.92 -7.46 0.91
CA ALA A 385 -24.55 -8.62 0.12
C ALA A 385 -25.80 -9.36 -0.45
N LEU A 386 -26.81 -9.58 0.38
CA LEU A 386 -28.06 -10.22 -0.04
C LEU A 386 -28.81 -9.41 -1.11
N LEU A 387 -28.89 -8.08 -0.92
CA LEU A 387 -29.52 -7.19 -1.89
C LEU A 387 -28.77 -7.19 -3.23
N LEU A 388 -27.42 -7.09 -3.20
CA LEU A 388 -26.59 -7.10 -4.39
C LEU A 388 -26.67 -8.45 -5.14
N VAL A 389 -26.54 -9.57 -4.43
CA VAL A 389 -26.66 -10.89 -5.05
C VAL A 389 -28.04 -11.07 -5.71
N ARG A 390 -29.11 -10.60 -5.05
CA ARG A 390 -30.46 -10.68 -5.61
C ARG A 390 -30.60 -9.79 -6.85
N ALA A 391 -30.09 -8.55 -6.81
CA ALA A 391 -30.11 -7.63 -7.95
C ALA A 391 -29.32 -8.18 -9.14
N VAL A 392 -28.10 -8.67 -8.91
CA VAL A 392 -27.24 -9.23 -9.96
C VAL A 392 -27.85 -10.51 -10.55
N SER A 393 -28.46 -11.35 -9.72
CA SER A 393 -29.23 -12.53 -10.23
C SER A 393 -30.37 -12.12 -11.16
N GLY A 394 -31.02 -10.99 -10.88
CA GLY A 394 -32.04 -10.40 -11.77
C GLY A 394 -31.43 -9.93 -13.10
N MET A 395 -30.25 -9.30 -13.05
CA MET A 395 -29.52 -8.87 -14.25
C MET A 395 -29.15 -10.03 -15.16
N PHE A 396 -28.68 -11.15 -14.61
CA PHE A 396 -28.39 -12.34 -15.39
C PHE A 396 -29.66 -12.86 -16.15
N ARG A 397 -30.86 -12.77 -15.56
CA ARG A 397 -32.11 -13.13 -16.23
C ARG A 397 -32.45 -12.14 -17.35
N ALA A 398 -32.29 -10.83 -17.11
CA ALA A 398 -32.61 -9.81 -18.10
C ALA A 398 -31.65 -9.85 -19.30
N GLN A 399 -30.38 -10.24 -19.09
CA GLN A 399 -29.37 -10.31 -20.14
C GLN A 399 -29.70 -11.33 -21.23
N THR A 400 -30.34 -12.44 -20.89
CA THR A 400 -30.84 -13.42 -21.89
C THR A 400 -31.87 -12.80 -22.84
N LEU A 401 -32.49 -11.69 -22.47
CA LEU A 401 -33.49 -10.95 -23.25
C LEU A 401 -32.90 -9.71 -23.97
N LEU A 402 -31.73 -9.21 -23.59
CA LEU A 402 -31.16 -7.90 -24.01
C LEU A 402 -29.75 -7.99 -24.61
N SER A 403 -29.38 -9.14 -25.20
CA SER A 403 -28.03 -9.31 -25.81
C SER A 403 -27.78 -8.25 -26.90
N GLY A 404 -26.79 -7.34 -26.65
CA GLY A 404 -26.27 -6.40 -27.66
C GLY A 404 -26.27 -4.90 -27.32
N GLN A 405 -26.63 -4.48 -26.10
CA GLN A 405 -26.58 -3.04 -25.72
C GLN A 405 -25.30 -2.68 -24.97
N SER A 406 -24.75 -1.47 -25.27
CA SER A 406 -23.60 -0.89 -24.57
C SER A 406 -23.91 -0.56 -23.11
N PHE A 407 -22.88 -0.65 -22.23
CA PHE A 407 -22.96 -0.31 -20.81
C PHE A 407 -23.48 1.11 -20.58
N LYS A 408 -24.52 1.26 -19.77
CA LYS A 408 -25.01 2.54 -19.27
C LYS A 408 -25.16 2.46 -17.74
N ILE A 409 -24.51 3.38 -17.03
CA ILE A 409 -24.56 3.50 -15.55
C ILE A 409 -26.03 3.56 -15.06
N GLY A 410 -26.90 4.24 -15.80
CA GLY A 410 -28.33 4.30 -15.49
C GLY A 410 -29.06 2.95 -15.54
N LEU A 411 -28.64 2.05 -16.45
CA LEU A 411 -29.15 0.66 -16.50
C LEU A 411 -28.66 -0.16 -15.30
N PHE A 412 -27.38 0.03 -14.91
CA PHE A 412 -26.82 -0.62 -13.73
C PHE A 412 -27.57 -0.24 -12.45
N LEU A 413 -27.79 1.06 -12.24
CA LEU A 413 -28.54 1.55 -11.07
C LEU A 413 -30.01 1.13 -11.07
N LYS A 414 -30.67 1.11 -12.25
CA LYS A 414 -32.06 0.61 -12.37
C LYS A 414 -32.15 -0.89 -12.09
N ALA A 415 -31.17 -1.66 -12.56
CA ALA A 415 -31.13 -3.10 -12.33
C ALA A 415 -30.81 -3.43 -10.86
N LEU A 416 -29.94 -2.64 -10.19
CA LEU A 416 -29.73 -2.73 -8.74
C LEU A 416 -31.03 -2.43 -7.96
N ALA A 417 -31.86 -1.51 -8.46
CA ALA A 417 -33.16 -1.17 -7.87
C ALA A 417 -34.29 -2.17 -8.21
N GLY A 418 -33.98 -3.28 -8.92
CA GLY A 418 -34.97 -4.28 -9.32
C GLY A 418 -36.00 -3.83 -10.36
N LYS A 419 -35.70 -2.73 -11.08
CA LYS A 419 -36.57 -2.10 -12.10
C LYS A 419 -36.05 -2.29 -13.54
N ALA A 420 -35.27 -3.34 -13.78
CA ALA A 420 -34.82 -3.75 -15.11
C ALA A 420 -35.68 -4.81 -15.73
#